data_b706f9f67b137ac51210829ebfd71770
#
_entry.id   b706f9f67b137ac51210829ebfd71770
#
_cell.length_a   1.000
_cell.length_b   1.000
_cell.length_c   1.000
_cell.angle_alpha   90.00
_cell.angle_beta   90.00
_cell.angle_gamma   90.00
#
_symmetry.space_group_name_H-M   'P 1'
#
loop_
_entity.id
_entity.type
_entity.pdbx_description
1 polymer ?
#
loop_
_entity_poly.entity_id
_entity_poly.type
_entity_poly.pdbx_seq_one_letter_code
_entity_poly.pdbx_strand_id
1 'polypeptide(L)'
;MRKFLLVASLSLAFSAAASTSYTKEQLNSMAASGQYPEQESPVTKSVQVVDFDHCKQDAYNIFSQISDSYPANVIVDTNVLYIVKFWTNDGTVMISCSEPDGKKVVTSSAYK
;
A
#
# COMPACT_ATOMS: atom_id res chain seq x y z
N MET A 1 -34.10 -20.90 25.59
CA MET A 1 -33.68 -20.48 25.24
C MET A 1 -33.49 -20.08 24.73
N ARG A 2 -33.43 -19.94 24.69
CA ARG A 2 -32.96 -19.30 24.11
C ARG A 2 -32.47 -18.63 23.77
N LYS A 3 -32.19 -18.35 23.87
CA LYS A 3 -31.49 -17.54 23.58
C LYS A 3 -30.67 -17.39 23.11
N PHE A 4 -30.47 -17.37 22.94
CA PHE A 4 -29.32 -17.00 22.56
C PHE A 4 -28.88 -16.94 21.76
N LEU A 5 -29.20 -17.10 21.75
CA LEU A 5 -28.44 -16.85 20.99
C LEU A 5 -28.10 -16.38 20.44
N LEU A 6 -28.07 -15.97 20.53
CA LEU A 6 -27.36 -15.31 20.01
C LEU A 6 -26.64 -15.04 19.74
N VAL A 7 -26.59 -14.95 20.20
CA VAL A 7 -25.61 -14.55 19.89
C VAL A 7 -24.86 -14.66 19.17
N ALA A 8 -24.86 -14.93 19.15
CA ALA A 8 -24.08 -15.10 18.44
C ALA A 8 -23.87 -14.52 17.53
N SER A 9 -24.18 -14.16 17.45
CA SER A 9 -23.85 -13.71 16.54
C SER A 9 -23.21 -12.83 16.35
N LEU A 10 -23.31 -12.45 16.89
CA LEU A 10 -22.55 -11.68 16.62
C LEU A 10 -21.53 -11.76 16.32
N SER A 11 -21.37 -12.04 16.55
CA SER A 11 -20.28 -12.08 16.29
C SER A 11 -19.86 -11.97 15.15
N LEU A 12 -20.13 -11.87 14.75
CA LEU A 12 -19.67 -11.79 13.72
C LEU A 12 -19.10 -11.05 13.30
N ALA A 13 -19.46 -10.86 13.68
CA ALA A 13 -19.05 -10.15 13.13
C ALA A 13 -18.00 -9.58 13.13
N PHE A 14 -17.68 -9.42 13.62
CA PHE A 14 -16.69 -8.88 13.48
C PHE A 14 -15.75 -9.45 12.79
N SER A 15 -15.86 -10.32 12.52
CA SER A 15 -15.02 -10.84 11.53
C SER A 15 -14.77 -9.85 10.47
N ALA A 16 -15.58 -8.88 10.47
CA ALA A 16 -15.34 -7.75 9.64
C ALA A 16 -13.97 -7.16 9.89
N ALA A 17 -13.43 -7.40 11.06
CA ALA A 17 -12.10 -6.94 11.40
C ALA A 17 -11.02 -7.71 10.66
N ALA A 18 -11.33 -8.87 10.11
CA ALA A 18 -10.34 -9.64 9.40
C ALA A 18 -9.91 -8.88 8.14
N SER A 19 -8.63 -8.63 8.03
CA SER A 19 -8.07 -8.00 6.85
C SER A 19 -7.53 -9.07 5.90
N THR A 20 -7.59 -8.77 4.61
CA THR A 20 -7.04 -9.65 3.59
C THR A 20 -5.54 -9.44 3.53
N SER A 21 -4.79 -10.52 3.50
CA SER A 21 -3.35 -10.46 3.34
C SER A 21 -2.87 -11.52 2.37
N TYR A 22 -1.69 -11.31 1.83
CA TYR A 22 -1.08 -12.20 0.86
C TYR A 22 0.36 -12.45 1.25
N THR A 23 0.86 -13.63 0.91
CA THR A 23 2.29 -13.90 1.09
C THR A 23 3.08 -13.20 -0.02
N LYS A 24 4.36 -13.04 0.23
CA LYS A 24 5.28 -12.49 -0.77
C LYS A 24 5.21 -13.31 -2.07
N GLU A 25 5.18 -14.62 -1.95
CA GLU A 25 5.10 -15.52 -3.11
C GLU A 25 3.82 -15.34 -3.89
N GLN A 26 2.69 -15.18 -3.19
CA GLN A 26 1.41 -14.93 -3.84
C GLN A 26 1.44 -13.60 -4.60
N LEU A 27 1.96 -12.56 -3.98
CA LEU A 27 2.03 -11.24 -4.60
C LEU A 27 2.91 -11.24 -5.85
N ASN A 28 4.07 -11.89 -5.76
CA ASN A 28 4.96 -11.97 -6.92
C ASN A 28 4.35 -12.79 -8.05
N SER A 29 3.61 -13.83 -7.73
CA SER A 29 2.91 -14.63 -8.73
C SER A 29 1.80 -13.81 -9.41
N MET A 30 1.04 -13.06 -8.63
CA MET A 30 0.01 -12.17 -9.17
C MET A 30 0.61 -11.11 -10.10
N ALA A 31 1.71 -10.49 -9.66
CA ALA A 31 2.39 -9.48 -10.47
C ALA A 31 2.89 -10.06 -11.79
N ALA A 32 3.42 -11.27 -11.76
CA ALA A 32 3.92 -11.94 -12.96
C ALA A 32 2.80 -12.20 -13.96
N SER A 33 1.58 -12.41 -13.50
CA SER A 33 0.43 -12.63 -14.40
C SER A 33 -0.32 -11.33 -14.71
N GLY A 34 0.13 -10.19 -14.16
CA GLY A 34 -0.51 -8.89 -14.40
C GLY A 34 -1.80 -8.71 -13.65
N GLN A 35 -2.06 -9.52 -12.62
CA GLN A 35 -3.31 -9.47 -11.87
C GLN A 35 -3.02 -9.12 -10.42
N TYR A 36 -3.15 -7.86 -10.08
CA TYR A 36 -2.91 -7.38 -8.73
C TYR A 36 -4.17 -7.48 -7.89
N PRO A 37 -4.04 -7.64 -6.57
CA PRO A 37 -5.22 -7.68 -5.68
C PRO A 37 -5.96 -6.34 -5.69
N GLU A 38 -7.27 -6.40 -5.50
CA GLU A 38 -8.08 -5.19 -5.34
C GLU A 38 -7.76 -4.52 -4.02
N GLN A 39 -7.91 -3.20 -4.00
CA GLN A 39 -7.54 -2.37 -2.87
C GLN A 39 -8.69 -1.51 -2.40
N GLU A 40 -8.69 -1.20 -1.11
CA GLU A 40 -9.54 -0.17 -0.55
C GLU A 40 -9.02 1.20 -0.95
N SER A 41 -9.79 2.24 -0.65
CA SER A 41 -9.35 3.61 -0.89
C SER A 41 -8.10 3.92 -0.09
N PRO A 42 -7.15 4.67 -0.67
CA PRO A 42 -5.91 4.98 0.05
C PRO A 42 -6.13 5.91 1.23
N VAL A 43 -5.31 5.71 2.25
CA VAL A 43 -5.30 6.54 3.46
C VAL A 43 -3.93 7.20 3.56
N THR A 44 -3.89 8.50 3.79
CA THR A 44 -2.63 9.22 3.97
C THR A 44 -2.02 8.84 5.31
N LYS A 45 -0.78 8.38 5.28
CA LYS A 45 -0.04 7.96 6.47
C LYS A 45 0.93 9.02 6.95
N SER A 46 1.54 9.76 6.04
CA SER A 46 2.43 10.85 6.44
C SER A 46 2.54 11.88 5.33
N VAL A 47 2.82 13.10 5.74
CA VAL A 47 3.13 14.22 4.84
C VAL A 47 4.36 14.90 5.44
N GLN A 48 5.39 15.06 4.61
CA GLN A 48 6.65 15.63 5.06
C GLN A 48 7.09 16.70 4.07
N VAL A 49 7.47 17.87 4.59
CA VAL A 49 8.05 18.93 3.77
C VAL A 49 9.49 18.53 3.49
N VAL A 50 9.82 18.40 2.21
CA VAL A 50 11.14 17.98 1.77
C VAL A 50 11.30 18.40 0.30
N ASP A 51 12.50 18.79 -0.09
CA ASP A 51 12.72 19.14 -1.49
C ASP A 51 12.62 17.90 -2.40
N PHE A 52 12.31 18.16 -3.66
CA PHE A 52 12.01 17.09 -4.60
C PHE A 52 13.18 16.12 -4.80
N ASP A 53 14.40 16.64 -4.91
CA ASP A 53 15.55 15.79 -5.15
C ASP A 53 15.82 14.82 -4.02
N HIS A 54 15.75 15.29 -2.77
CA HIS A 54 15.92 14.42 -1.62
C HIS A 54 14.76 13.42 -1.49
N CYS A 55 13.55 13.89 -1.75
CA CYS A 55 12.38 13.02 -1.73
C CYS A 55 12.52 11.88 -2.75
N LYS A 56 12.90 12.23 -3.97
CA LYS A 56 13.05 11.25 -5.04
C LYS A 56 14.14 10.23 -4.69
N GLN A 57 15.26 10.70 -4.15
CA GLN A 57 16.36 9.82 -3.77
C GLN A 57 15.94 8.85 -2.68
N ASP A 58 15.26 9.34 -1.65
CA ASP A 58 14.76 8.49 -0.56
C ASP A 58 13.76 7.46 -1.08
N ALA A 59 12.81 7.91 -1.89
CA ALA A 59 11.80 7.01 -2.45
C ALA A 59 12.43 5.93 -3.33
N TYR A 60 13.42 6.32 -4.13
CA TYR A 60 14.13 5.36 -4.98
C TYR A 60 14.90 4.33 -4.16
N ASN A 61 15.54 4.77 -3.07
CA ASN A 61 16.27 3.85 -2.20
C ASN A 61 15.34 2.84 -1.57
N ILE A 62 14.18 3.27 -1.09
CA ILE A 62 13.17 2.38 -0.53
C ILE A 62 12.66 1.42 -1.61
N PHE A 63 12.37 1.95 -2.79
CA PHE A 63 11.93 1.14 -3.92
C PHE A 63 12.93 0.03 -4.25
N SER A 64 14.22 0.39 -4.31
CA SER A 64 15.27 -0.58 -4.64
C SER A 64 15.36 -1.71 -3.62
N GLN A 65 15.17 -1.39 -2.34
CA GLN A 65 15.23 -2.40 -1.28
C GLN A 65 14.02 -3.31 -1.30
N ILE A 66 12.84 -2.75 -1.48
CA ILE A 66 11.60 -3.53 -1.43
C ILE A 66 11.43 -4.39 -2.68
N SER A 67 11.84 -3.88 -3.84
CA SER A 67 11.66 -4.59 -5.11
C SER A 67 12.46 -5.89 -5.19
N ASP A 68 13.42 -6.10 -4.30
CA ASP A 68 14.12 -7.38 -4.23
C ASP A 68 13.22 -8.51 -3.73
N SER A 69 12.17 -8.20 -3.01
CA SER A 69 11.33 -9.21 -2.37
C SER A 69 9.85 -9.10 -2.73
N TYR A 70 9.35 -7.89 -2.97
CA TYR A 70 7.92 -7.64 -3.21
C TYR A 70 7.73 -6.96 -4.54
N PRO A 71 6.56 -7.09 -5.16
CA PRO A 71 6.27 -6.33 -6.37
C PRO A 71 6.33 -4.84 -6.06
N ALA A 72 6.98 -4.09 -6.93
CA ALA A 72 7.14 -2.65 -6.79
C ALA A 72 7.26 -2.04 -8.18
N ASN A 73 6.63 -0.88 -8.37
CA ASN A 73 6.66 -0.19 -9.66
C ASN A 73 6.90 1.29 -9.47
N VAL A 74 7.64 1.87 -10.39
CA VAL A 74 7.71 3.33 -10.53
C VAL A 74 6.50 3.73 -11.39
N ILE A 75 5.55 4.44 -10.77
CA ILE A 75 4.30 4.80 -11.43
C ILE A 75 4.47 6.05 -12.28
N VAL A 76 5.19 7.05 -11.74
CA VAL A 76 5.47 8.31 -12.43
C VAL A 76 6.92 8.69 -12.18
N ASP A 77 7.61 9.13 -13.22
CA ASP A 77 8.99 9.59 -13.09
C ASP A 77 9.20 10.77 -14.04
N THR A 78 8.94 11.97 -13.56
CA THR A 78 9.14 13.20 -14.30
C THR A 78 10.00 14.16 -13.49
N ASN A 79 10.27 15.33 -14.04
CA ASN A 79 11.06 16.36 -13.35
C ASN A 79 10.31 16.99 -12.17
N VAL A 80 9.00 16.80 -12.08
CA VAL A 80 8.17 17.47 -11.09
C VAL A 80 7.35 16.50 -10.24
N LEU A 81 7.31 15.21 -10.60
CA LEU A 81 6.51 14.22 -9.89
C LEU A 81 7.18 12.86 -9.99
N TYR A 82 7.35 12.23 -8.84
CA TYR A 82 7.92 10.90 -8.76
C TYR A 82 7.06 10.07 -7.81
N ILE A 83 6.50 8.97 -8.30
CA ILE A 83 5.61 8.12 -7.50
C ILE A 83 6.05 6.68 -7.64
N VAL A 84 6.24 6.01 -6.49
CA VAL A 84 6.52 4.57 -6.46
C VAL A 84 5.43 3.88 -5.67
N LYS A 85 5.17 2.62 -6.02
CA LYS A 85 4.13 1.83 -5.37
C LYS A 85 4.68 0.45 -5.05
N PHE A 86 4.34 -0.05 -3.86
CA PHE A 86 4.75 -1.37 -3.39
C PHE A 86 3.52 -2.18 -3.01
N TRP A 87 3.57 -3.48 -3.27
CA TRP A 87 2.55 -4.42 -2.82
C TRP A 87 3.15 -5.23 -1.68
N THR A 88 2.73 -4.94 -0.45
CA THR A 88 3.21 -5.63 0.74
C THR A 88 2.17 -6.64 1.22
N ASN A 89 2.47 -7.38 2.29
CA ASN A 89 1.59 -8.45 2.75
C ASN A 89 0.17 -7.97 3.07
N ASP A 90 0.05 -6.80 3.70
CA ASP A 90 -1.23 -6.32 4.23
C ASP A 90 -1.87 -5.21 3.40
N GLY A 91 -1.22 -4.78 2.34
CA GLY A 91 -1.76 -3.72 1.51
C GLY A 91 -0.68 -3.10 0.65
N THR A 92 -1.04 -2.04 -0.05
CA THR A 92 -0.11 -1.30 -0.89
C THR A 92 0.35 -0.04 -0.20
N VAL A 93 1.52 0.43 -0.58
CA VAL A 93 2.07 1.69 -0.10
C VAL A 93 2.52 2.48 -1.32
N MET A 94 2.18 3.77 -1.34
CA MET A 94 2.67 4.69 -2.37
C MET A 94 3.45 5.81 -1.73
N ILE A 95 4.56 6.17 -2.33
CA ILE A 95 5.34 7.35 -1.96
C ILE A 95 5.29 8.30 -3.13
N SER A 96 4.81 9.51 -2.88
CA SER A 96 4.68 10.56 -3.90
C SER A 96 5.55 11.74 -3.53
N CYS A 97 6.39 12.15 -4.49
CA CYS A 97 7.22 13.34 -4.36
C CYS A 97 6.75 14.36 -5.38
N SER A 98 6.43 15.58 -4.94
CA SER A 98 5.93 16.63 -5.80
C SER A 98 6.82 17.86 -5.70
N GLU A 99 7.37 18.30 -6.83
CA GLU A 99 8.20 19.49 -6.90
C GLU A 99 7.40 20.74 -6.55
N PRO A 100 6.21 20.97 -7.17
CA PRO A 100 5.45 22.18 -6.87
C PRO A 100 5.02 22.27 -5.41
N ASP A 101 4.72 21.13 -4.78
CA ASP A 101 4.24 21.10 -3.40
C ASP A 101 5.36 21.08 -2.38
N GLY A 102 6.57 20.67 -2.78
CA GLY A 102 7.70 20.54 -1.87
C GLY A 102 7.42 19.53 -0.76
N LYS A 103 6.77 18.43 -1.09
CA LYS A 103 6.31 17.47 -0.09
C LYS A 103 6.50 16.04 -0.53
N LYS A 104 6.68 15.17 0.46
CA LYS A 104 6.59 13.73 0.32
C LYS A 104 5.31 13.27 1.00
N VAL A 105 4.47 12.55 0.27
CA VAL A 105 3.22 12.01 0.81
C VAL A 105 3.29 10.50 0.72
N VAL A 106 3.02 9.82 1.84
CA VAL A 106 2.95 8.36 1.90
C VAL A 106 1.51 7.98 2.16
N THR A 107 0.96 7.16 1.28
CA THR A 107 -0.38 6.62 1.44
C THR A 107 -0.32 5.10 1.49
N SER A 108 -1.34 4.49 2.07
CA SER A 108 -1.48 3.04 2.05
C SER A 108 -2.92 2.65 1.78
N SER A 109 -3.09 1.48 1.21
CA SER A 109 -4.41 0.93 0.90
C SER A 109 -4.44 -0.53 1.33
N ALA A 110 -5.41 -0.89 2.17
CA ALA A 110 -5.61 -2.29 2.53
C ALA A 110 -6.15 -3.05 1.32
N TYR A 111 -5.96 -4.35 1.29
CA TYR A 111 -6.58 -5.20 0.27
C TYR A 111 -8.04 -5.44 0.62
N LYS A 112 -8.86 -5.57 -0.41
CA LYS A 112 -10.30 -5.91 -0.24
C LYS A 112 -10.51 -7.36 0.13
#